data_1ca5927f71175df4871fbdbaa95ebefe
#
_entry.id   1ca5927f71175df4871fbdbaa95ebefe
#
_cell.length_a   1.000
_cell.length_b   1.000
_cell.length_c   1.000
_cell.angle_alpha   90.00
_cell.angle_beta   90.00
_cell.angle_gamma   90.00
#
_symmetry.space_group_name_H-M   'P 1'
#
loop_
_entity.id
_entity.type
_entity.pdbx_description
1 polymer ?
#
loop_
_entity_poly.entity_id
_entity_poly.type
_entity_poly.pdbx_seq_one_letter_code
_entity_poly.pdbx_strand_id
1 'polypeptide(L)'
;MISVRFQGKPFNITEIQVYAPTSNAEEAGFEWFYEDLQDLLELTPKKDVLFIIGDWNAKPGSQETPGVTGKFVLGVWNEAGQRLIEFCQENALVIANTLFQQYKVRLYTWMSPDGQPQNQIDYILCSQRWRRSIQSAKTRLGADCGSDHELLIAKFRLKLKKVGKTTRPYRYDLNQIPYDYTV
;
A
#
# COMPACT_ATOMS: atom_id res chain seq x y z
N MET A 1 -15.95 1.11 -6.84
CA MET A 1 -14.47 1.02 -6.90
C MET A 1 -13.97 1.01 -8.33
N ILE A 2 -12.70 1.38 -8.58
CA ILE A 2 -12.07 1.35 -9.91
C ILE A 2 -10.74 0.62 -9.77
N SER A 3 -10.47 -0.36 -10.65
CA SER A 3 -9.20 -1.08 -10.68
C SER A 3 -8.49 -0.87 -12.02
N VAL A 4 -7.22 -0.54 -11.97
CA VAL A 4 -6.36 -0.33 -13.14
C VAL A 4 -5.07 -1.12 -12.98
N ARG A 5 -4.65 -1.78 -14.05
CA ARG A 5 -3.41 -2.54 -14.08
C ARG A 5 -2.43 -1.95 -15.09
N PHE A 6 -1.29 -1.50 -14.57
CA PHE A 6 -0.19 -0.96 -15.37
C PHE A 6 0.82 -2.08 -15.68
N GLN A 7 1.16 -2.20 -16.96
CA GLN A 7 2.24 -3.10 -17.36
C GLN A 7 3.60 -2.50 -16.99
N GLY A 8 4.43 -3.28 -16.33
CA GLY A 8 5.77 -2.88 -15.90
C GLY A 8 6.79 -4.02 -16.04
N LYS A 9 8.06 -3.66 -16.02
CA LYS A 9 9.17 -4.61 -15.98
C LYS A 9 10.00 -4.34 -14.73
N PRO A 10 10.25 -5.33 -13.87
CA PRO A 10 9.88 -6.75 -13.96
C PRO A 10 8.52 -7.10 -13.35
N PHE A 11 7.80 -6.14 -12.75
CA PHE A 11 6.50 -6.35 -12.13
C PHE A 11 5.47 -5.38 -12.69
N ASN A 12 4.24 -5.86 -12.83
CA ASN A 12 3.10 -5.00 -13.07
C ASN A 12 2.66 -4.35 -11.76
N ILE A 13 1.92 -3.25 -11.87
CA ILE A 13 1.32 -2.55 -10.74
C ILE A 13 -0.19 -2.63 -10.92
N THR A 14 -0.89 -3.11 -9.90
CA THR A 14 -2.35 -3.01 -9.81
C THR A 14 -2.69 -1.93 -8.79
N GLU A 15 -3.50 -0.99 -9.21
CA GLU A 15 -4.02 0.10 -8.39
C GLU A 15 -5.54 -0.04 -8.30
N ILE A 16 -6.06 -0.03 -7.07
CA ILE A 16 -7.50 -0.04 -6.80
C ILE A 16 -7.81 1.28 -6.09
N GLN A 17 -8.68 2.08 -6.70
CA GLN A 17 -9.22 3.28 -6.07
C GLN A 17 -10.53 2.97 -5.38
N VAL A 18 -10.65 3.40 -4.13
CA VAL A 18 -11.82 3.17 -3.28
C VAL A 18 -12.38 4.48 -2.74
N TYR A 19 -13.67 4.45 -2.48
CA TYR A 19 -14.39 5.41 -1.66
C TYR A 19 -15.27 4.60 -0.70
N ALA A 20 -14.85 4.53 0.56
CA ALA A 20 -15.52 3.73 1.57
C ALA A 20 -16.80 4.43 2.08
N PRO A 21 -17.77 3.68 2.61
CA PRO A 21 -18.95 4.24 3.25
C PRO A 21 -18.56 5.21 4.37
N THR A 22 -19.34 6.26 4.53
CA THR A 22 -19.18 7.22 5.63
C THR A 22 -19.66 6.59 6.94
N SER A 23 -19.28 7.17 8.08
CA SER A 23 -19.66 6.69 9.42
C SER A 23 -21.17 6.61 9.67
N ASN A 24 -21.98 7.24 8.82
CA ASN A 24 -23.44 7.22 8.91
C ASN A 24 -24.09 6.18 7.99
N ALA A 25 -23.31 5.41 7.26
CA ALA A 25 -23.82 4.35 6.39
C ALA A 25 -24.36 3.18 7.23
N GLU A 26 -25.31 2.45 6.66
CA GLU A 26 -25.82 1.22 7.25
C GLU A 26 -24.75 0.12 7.25
N GLU A 27 -24.84 -0.82 8.20
CA GLU A 27 -23.92 -1.94 8.34
C GLU A 27 -23.74 -2.73 7.04
N ALA A 28 -24.84 -3.03 6.35
CA ALA A 28 -24.84 -3.72 5.08
C ALA A 28 -23.99 -3.00 4.01
N GLY A 29 -23.91 -1.67 4.06
CA GLY A 29 -23.06 -0.90 3.14
C GLY A 29 -21.58 -1.15 3.36
N PHE A 30 -21.15 -1.32 4.62
CA PHE A 30 -19.77 -1.69 4.94
C PHE A 30 -19.47 -3.14 4.53
N GLU A 31 -20.38 -4.08 4.79
CA GLU A 31 -20.20 -5.48 4.39
C GLU A 31 -20.01 -5.59 2.87
N TRP A 32 -20.91 -5.03 2.07
CA TRP A 32 -20.80 -5.03 0.61
C TRP A 32 -19.51 -4.37 0.11
N PHE A 33 -19.09 -3.25 0.75
CA PHE A 33 -17.85 -2.57 0.36
C PHE A 33 -16.64 -3.48 0.53
N TYR A 34 -16.51 -4.18 1.66
CA TYR A 34 -15.37 -5.06 1.91
C TYR A 34 -15.45 -6.37 1.13
N GLU A 35 -16.63 -6.90 0.86
CA GLU A 35 -16.84 -8.03 -0.04
C GLU A 35 -16.39 -7.71 -1.46
N ASP A 36 -16.87 -6.62 -2.05
CA ASP A 36 -16.46 -6.15 -3.38
C ASP A 36 -14.94 -5.93 -3.47
N LEU A 37 -14.35 -5.39 -2.40
CA LEU A 37 -12.91 -5.16 -2.35
C LEU A 37 -12.14 -6.48 -2.26
N GLN A 38 -12.64 -7.44 -1.50
CA GLN A 38 -12.06 -8.78 -1.40
C GLN A 38 -12.08 -9.49 -2.76
N ASP A 39 -13.19 -9.43 -3.48
CA ASP A 39 -13.30 -10.00 -4.82
C ASP A 39 -12.28 -9.39 -5.79
N LEU A 40 -12.09 -8.07 -5.75
CA LEU A 40 -11.05 -7.40 -6.55
C LEU A 40 -9.64 -7.83 -6.17
N LEU A 41 -9.37 -8.08 -4.88
CA LEU A 41 -8.09 -8.59 -4.42
C LEU A 41 -7.83 -10.01 -4.91
N GLU A 42 -8.84 -10.87 -4.93
CA GLU A 42 -8.72 -12.25 -5.41
C GLU A 42 -8.44 -12.30 -6.91
N LEU A 43 -9.02 -11.38 -7.67
CA LEU A 43 -8.74 -11.21 -9.11
C LEU A 43 -7.35 -10.62 -9.39
N THR A 44 -6.71 -9.99 -8.39
CA THR A 44 -5.42 -9.35 -8.57
C THR A 44 -4.28 -10.38 -8.56
N PRO A 45 -3.42 -10.42 -9.61
CA PRO A 45 -2.32 -11.38 -9.65
C PRO A 45 -1.34 -11.18 -8.48
N LYS A 46 -1.07 -12.22 -7.70
CA LYS A 46 -0.20 -12.19 -6.50
C LYS A 46 1.22 -11.66 -6.74
N LYS A 47 1.70 -11.67 -7.99
CA LYS A 47 3.02 -11.15 -8.37
C LYS A 47 3.03 -9.64 -8.59
N ASP A 48 1.89 -9.03 -8.80
CA ASP A 48 1.80 -7.61 -9.06
C ASP A 48 2.11 -6.79 -7.78
N VAL A 49 2.54 -5.57 -7.98
CA VAL A 49 2.64 -4.59 -6.90
C VAL A 49 1.25 -4.00 -6.70
N LEU A 50 0.64 -4.28 -5.56
CA LEU A 50 -0.70 -3.82 -5.24
C LEU A 50 -0.66 -2.53 -4.43
N PHE A 51 -1.44 -1.54 -4.88
CA PHE A 51 -1.84 -0.38 -4.12
C PHE A 51 -3.36 -0.28 -4.07
N ILE A 52 -3.90 0.07 -2.91
CA ILE A 52 -5.30 0.43 -2.74
C ILE A 52 -5.31 1.84 -2.16
N ILE A 53 -5.87 2.79 -2.89
CA ILE A 53 -5.81 4.20 -2.56
C ILE A 53 -7.22 4.81 -2.50
N GLY A 54 -7.42 5.77 -1.65
CA GLY A 54 -8.70 6.50 -1.62
C GLY A 54 -9.09 7.00 -0.26
N ASP A 55 -10.32 7.49 -0.19
CA ASP A 55 -10.99 7.88 1.04
C ASP A 55 -11.62 6.65 1.69
N TRP A 56 -11.12 6.35 2.88
CA TRP A 56 -11.56 5.19 3.66
C TRP A 56 -12.59 5.54 4.73
N ASN A 57 -12.84 6.82 4.95
CA ASN A 57 -13.73 7.31 6.00
C ASN A 57 -13.49 6.68 7.39
N ALA A 58 -12.26 6.26 7.63
CA ALA A 58 -11.83 5.42 8.73
C ALA A 58 -10.76 6.11 9.56
N LYS A 59 -10.75 5.86 10.88
CA LYS A 59 -9.75 6.37 11.81
C LYS A 59 -9.16 5.18 12.59
N PRO A 60 -8.01 4.63 12.15
CA PRO A 60 -7.37 3.48 12.83
C PRO A 60 -6.91 3.77 14.26
N GLY A 61 -6.82 5.07 14.65
CA GLY A 61 -6.32 5.47 15.95
C GLY A 61 -4.79 5.50 16.04
N SER A 62 -4.27 6.14 17.09
CA SER A 62 -2.84 6.37 17.27
C SER A 62 -2.06 5.16 17.77
N GLN A 63 -2.72 4.07 18.14
CA GLN A 63 -2.06 2.84 18.57
C GLN A 63 -1.49 2.10 17.37
N GLU A 64 -0.19 1.78 17.42
CA GLU A 64 0.46 0.99 16.39
C GLU A 64 -0.08 -0.44 16.38
N THR A 65 -0.54 -0.89 15.20
CA THR A 65 -0.89 -2.30 14.96
C THR A 65 0.24 -2.95 14.17
N PRO A 66 1.02 -3.85 14.79
CA PRO A 66 2.18 -4.46 14.15
C PRO A 66 1.87 -5.06 12.78
N GLY A 67 2.64 -4.67 11.78
CA GLY A 67 2.46 -5.17 10.40
C GLY A 67 1.42 -4.42 9.58
N VAL A 68 0.51 -3.66 10.18
CA VAL A 68 -0.57 -2.93 9.50
C VAL A 68 -0.35 -1.42 9.55
N THR A 69 -0.26 -0.84 10.76
CA THR A 69 -0.04 0.60 10.91
C THR A 69 1.34 0.90 11.47
N GLY A 70 1.83 2.12 11.25
CA GLY A 70 2.96 2.68 12.00
C GLY A 70 2.46 3.60 13.12
N LYS A 71 3.42 4.36 13.68
CA LYS A 71 3.19 5.25 14.85
C LYS A 71 2.60 6.61 14.48
N PHE A 72 2.48 6.92 13.20
CA PHE A 72 2.16 8.27 12.73
C PHE A 72 0.76 8.34 12.15
N VAL A 73 -0.23 8.09 13.02
CA VAL A 73 -1.66 8.16 12.72
C VAL A 73 -2.27 9.32 13.50
N LEU A 74 -3.18 10.06 12.88
CA LEU A 74 -3.96 11.09 13.53
C LEU A 74 -5.33 10.57 13.94
N GLY A 75 -5.82 11.13 15.04
CA GLY A 75 -7.20 10.98 15.45
C GLY A 75 -7.45 9.88 16.47
N VAL A 76 -8.66 9.89 16.96
CA VAL A 76 -9.20 8.86 17.85
C VAL A 76 -9.77 7.75 17.00
N TRP A 77 -9.54 6.53 17.41
CA TRP A 77 -10.09 5.32 16.81
C TRP A 77 -11.63 5.38 16.63
N ASN A 78 -12.12 4.79 15.56
CA ASN A 78 -13.53 4.52 15.34
C ASN A 78 -13.75 3.12 14.74
N GLU A 79 -15.01 2.66 14.69
CA GLU A 79 -15.37 1.33 14.20
C GLU A 79 -14.93 1.08 12.75
N ALA A 80 -15.08 2.07 11.87
CA ALA A 80 -14.59 1.96 10.49
C ALA A 80 -13.06 1.78 10.44
N GLY A 81 -12.32 2.41 11.37
CA GLY A 81 -10.88 2.21 11.54
C GLY A 81 -10.52 0.81 11.98
N GLN A 82 -11.32 0.21 12.87
CA GLN A 82 -11.13 -1.18 13.28
C GLN A 82 -11.34 -2.15 12.12
N ARG A 83 -12.39 -1.98 11.35
CA ARG A 83 -12.67 -2.80 10.14
C ARG A 83 -11.55 -2.70 9.12
N LEU A 84 -11.03 -1.49 8.91
CA LEU A 84 -9.88 -1.28 8.02
C LEU A 84 -8.64 -2.03 8.51
N ILE A 85 -8.35 -2.01 9.82
CA ILE A 85 -7.23 -2.74 10.42
C ILE A 85 -7.41 -4.25 10.22
N GLU A 86 -8.59 -4.79 10.53
CA GLU A 86 -8.92 -6.21 10.39
C GLU A 86 -8.76 -6.67 8.94
N PHE A 87 -9.34 -5.93 7.99
CA PHE A 87 -9.17 -6.20 6.57
C PHE A 87 -7.69 -6.20 6.13
N CYS A 88 -6.91 -5.24 6.64
CA CYS A 88 -5.47 -5.19 6.35
C CYS A 88 -4.71 -6.38 6.94
N GLN A 89 -5.10 -6.87 8.13
CA GLN A 89 -4.50 -8.05 8.76
C GLN A 89 -4.77 -9.31 7.95
N GLU A 90 -6.03 -9.53 7.56
CA GLU A 90 -6.47 -10.70 6.79
C GLU A 90 -5.80 -10.77 5.41
N ASN A 91 -5.59 -9.62 4.77
CA ASN A 91 -5.06 -9.53 3.42
C ASN A 91 -3.56 -9.21 3.35
N ALA A 92 -2.84 -9.25 4.48
CA ALA A 92 -1.42 -8.92 4.56
C ALA A 92 -1.10 -7.56 3.91
N LEU A 93 -1.90 -6.54 4.22
CA LEU A 93 -1.74 -5.16 3.78
C LEU A 93 -1.11 -4.29 4.87
N VAL A 94 -0.53 -3.18 4.48
CA VAL A 94 0.01 -2.14 5.36
C VAL A 94 -0.52 -0.77 4.94
N ILE A 95 -0.87 0.07 5.90
CA ILE A 95 -1.31 1.45 5.68
C ILE A 95 -0.07 2.34 5.58
N ALA A 96 0.32 2.66 4.36
CA ALA A 96 1.63 3.22 4.02
C ALA A 96 1.90 4.61 4.64
N ASN A 97 0.92 5.49 4.63
CA ASN A 97 1.10 6.85 5.13
C ASN A 97 1.18 6.96 6.66
N THR A 98 0.92 5.87 7.39
CA THR A 98 1.13 5.78 8.84
C THR A 98 2.58 5.44 9.23
N LEU A 99 3.42 5.06 8.26
CA LEU A 99 4.78 4.56 8.50
C LEU A 99 5.83 5.67 8.64
N PHE A 100 5.50 6.89 8.23
CA PHE A 100 6.48 7.96 8.10
C PHE A 100 6.17 9.11 9.04
N GLN A 101 7.19 9.53 9.78
CA GLN A 101 7.10 10.72 10.62
C GLN A 101 6.90 11.96 9.75
N GLN A 102 5.85 12.72 10.05
CA GLN A 102 5.52 14.00 9.41
C GLN A 102 5.12 15.02 10.46
N TYR A 103 5.22 16.30 10.11
CA TYR A 103 4.57 17.34 10.89
C TYR A 103 3.05 17.11 10.90
N LYS A 104 2.36 17.43 12.00
CA LYS A 104 0.90 17.24 12.11
C LYS A 104 0.14 17.77 10.91
N VAL A 105 0.50 18.97 10.44
CA VAL A 105 -0.11 19.60 9.25
C VAL A 105 0.00 18.79 7.96
N ARG A 106 0.85 17.78 7.89
CA ARG A 106 1.04 16.88 6.74
C ARG A 106 0.50 15.47 6.95
N LEU A 107 -0.22 15.26 8.03
CA LEU A 107 -0.84 13.99 8.34
C LEU A 107 -2.33 14.00 7.98
N TYR A 108 -3.04 15.14 8.18
CA TYR A 108 -4.44 15.15 7.79
C TYR A 108 -4.62 15.24 6.29
N THR A 109 -5.69 14.60 5.85
CA THR A 109 -6.04 14.47 4.45
C THR A 109 -7.36 15.13 4.12
N TRP A 110 -8.14 15.48 5.14
CA TRP A 110 -9.42 16.15 5.02
C TRP A 110 -9.58 17.26 6.09
N MET A 111 -10.20 18.34 5.70
CA MET A 111 -10.50 19.46 6.55
C MET A 111 -11.96 19.88 6.38
N SER A 112 -12.67 20.01 7.50
CA SER A 112 -14.05 20.52 7.48
C SER A 112 -14.10 21.94 6.87
N PRO A 113 -15.18 22.30 6.17
CA PRO A 113 -15.34 23.62 5.57
C PRO A 113 -15.21 24.81 6.53
N ASP A 114 -15.47 24.58 7.82
CA ASP A 114 -15.28 25.57 8.90
C ASP A 114 -13.83 25.60 9.47
N GLY A 115 -12.93 24.81 8.88
CA GLY A 115 -11.52 24.70 9.28
C GLY A 115 -11.26 23.80 10.51
N GLN A 116 -12.29 23.25 11.11
CA GLN A 116 -12.22 22.33 12.25
C GLN A 116 -13.40 21.33 12.17
N PRO A 117 -13.22 20.02 12.41
CA PRO A 117 -11.97 19.29 12.67
C PRO A 117 -11.15 18.97 11.41
N GLN A 118 -9.89 18.58 11.64
CA GLN A 118 -8.98 18.04 10.61
C GLN A 118 -8.79 16.53 10.86
N ASN A 119 -8.97 15.71 9.84
CA ASN A 119 -8.91 14.25 9.94
C ASN A 119 -7.93 13.65 8.95
N GLN A 120 -7.42 12.47 9.29
CA GLN A 120 -6.71 11.58 8.37
C GLN A 120 -7.65 10.43 8.06
N ILE A 121 -8.23 10.45 6.86
CA ILE A 121 -9.22 9.47 6.39
C ILE A 121 -8.88 8.89 5.03
N ASP A 122 -7.93 9.51 4.32
CA ASP A 122 -7.39 8.95 3.08
C ASP A 122 -6.14 8.15 3.39
N TYR A 123 -6.09 6.95 2.86
CA TYR A 123 -4.95 6.05 3.05
C TYR A 123 -4.50 5.43 1.74
N ILE A 124 -3.22 5.12 1.70
CA ILE A 124 -2.58 4.31 0.68
C ILE A 124 -2.20 2.99 1.33
N LEU A 125 -2.87 1.91 0.92
CA LEU A 125 -2.53 0.58 1.34
C LEU A 125 -1.61 -0.07 0.31
N CYS A 126 -0.74 -0.94 0.76
CA CYS A 126 0.04 -1.82 -0.12
C CYS A 126 0.28 -3.18 0.55
N SER A 127 0.58 -4.20 -0.25
CA SER A 127 0.96 -5.50 0.32
C SER A 127 2.20 -5.36 1.20
N GLN A 128 2.22 -6.02 2.35
CA GLN A 128 3.35 -6.03 3.31
C GLN A 128 4.68 -6.42 2.63
N ARG A 129 4.62 -7.27 1.62
CA ARG A 129 5.76 -7.65 0.79
C ARG A 129 6.49 -6.43 0.22
N TRP A 130 5.76 -5.37 -0.15
CA TRP A 130 6.29 -4.17 -0.80
C TRP A 130 6.51 -2.99 0.16
N ARG A 131 6.22 -3.15 1.45
CA ARG A 131 6.38 -2.10 2.48
C ARG A 131 7.73 -1.38 2.39
N ARG A 132 8.82 -2.13 2.21
CA ARG A 132 10.18 -1.57 2.14
C ARG A 132 10.48 -0.79 0.87
N SER A 133 9.62 -0.87 -0.12
CA SER A 133 9.74 -0.13 -1.38
C SER A 133 9.11 1.25 -1.30
N ILE A 134 8.29 1.53 -0.29
CA ILE A 134 7.75 2.85 -0.02
C ILE A 134 8.83 3.66 0.68
N GLN A 135 9.14 4.84 0.14
CA GLN A 135 10.19 5.72 0.64
C GLN A 135 9.64 6.87 1.48
N SER A 136 8.45 7.33 1.17
CA SER A 136 7.74 8.38 1.90
C SER A 136 6.26 8.38 1.55
N ALA A 137 5.43 8.85 2.47
CA ALA A 137 4.03 9.20 2.21
C ALA A 137 3.68 10.43 3.04
N LYS A 138 3.01 11.41 2.44
CA LYS A 138 2.64 12.68 3.09
C LYS A 138 1.60 13.42 2.28
N THR A 139 0.85 14.31 2.90
CA THR A 139 0.02 15.28 2.20
C THR A 139 0.86 16.42 1.63
N ARG A 140 0.40 16.98 0.53
CA ARG A 140 0.97 18.17 -0.10
C ARG A 140 -0.02 19.32 0.05
N LEU A 141 0.19 20.11 1.08
CA LEU A 141 -0.59 21.31 1.34
C LEU A 141 -0.50 22.29 0.17
N GLY A 142 -1.61 22.93 -0.17
CA GLY A 142 -1.68 23.94 -1.22
C GLY A 142 -1.65 23.36 -2.64
N ALA A 143 -1.84 22.07 -2.83
CA ALA A 143 -2.22 21.53 -4.13
C ALA A 143 -3.72 21.78 -4.30
N ASP A 144 -4.09 23.02 -4.55
CA ASP A 144 -5.48 23.43 -4.70
C ASP A 144 -6.08 22.77 -5.95
N CYS A 145 -7.01 21.85 -5.69
CA CYS A 145 -7.83 21.21 -6.73
C CYS A 145 -9.34 21.48 -6.49
N GLY A 146 -9.67 22.48 -5.65
CA GLY A 146 -11.04 22.82 -5.30
C GLY A 146 -11.75 21.77 -4.44
N SER A 147 -10.98 20.96 -3.69
CA SER A 147 -11.47 19.91 -2.79
C SER A 147 -11.17 20.28 -1.34
N ASP A 148 -12.00 19.79 -0.42
CA ASP A 148 -11.75 19.80 1.02
C ASP A 148 -10.76 18.69 1.46
N HIS A 149 -10.31 17.85 0.51
CA HIS A 149 -9.24 16.88 0.70
C HIS A 149 -7.88 17.41 0.24
N GLU A 150 -6.86 17.11 1.01
CA GLU A 150 -5.47 17.39 0.67
C GLU A 150 -4.87 16.27 -0.20
N LEU A 151 -4.03 16.63 -1.18
CA LEU A 151 -3.38 15.67 -2.05
C LEU A 151 -2.41 14.78 -1.26
N LEU A 152 -2.73 13.48 -1.13
CA LEU A 152 -1.87 12.48 -0.53
C LEU A 152 -0.91 11.89 -1.56
N ILE A 153 0.40 11.96 -1.30
CA ILE A 153 1.45 11.49 -2.21
C ILE A 153 2.30 10.45 -1.52
N ALA A 154 2.50 9.30 -2.17
CA ALA A 154 3.51 8.32 -1.79
C ALA A 154 4.62 8.23 -2.84
N LYS A 155 5.87 8.12 -2.37
CA LYS A 155 7.02 7.82 -3.22
C LYS A 155 7.36 6.35 -3.08
N PHE A 156 7.28 5.64 -4.19
CA PHE A 156 7.57 4.21 -4.26
C PHE A 156 8.81 3.94 -5.13
N ARG A 157 9.66 3.02 -4.68
CA ARG A 157 10.83 2.56 -5.42
C ARG A 157 11.02 1.06 -5.24
N LEU A 158 10.82 0.32 -6.31
CA LEU A 158 11.08 -1.12 -6.33
C LEU A 158 12.55 -1.41 -6.02
N LYS A 159 12.79 -2.16 -4.95
CA LYS A 159 14.10 -2.72 -4.62
C LYS A 159 14.17 -4.15 -5.14
N LEU A 160 14.78 -4.32 -6.30
CA LEU A 160 14.99 -5.64 -6.87
C LEU A 160 16.21 -6.29 -6.20
N LYS A 161 16.06 -7.54 -5.79
CA LYS A 161 17.23 -8.34 -5.35
C LYS A 161 18.13 -8.53 -6.56
N LYS A 162 19.40 -8.14 -6.47
CA LYS A 162 20.39 -8.51 -7.49
C LYS A 162 20.40 -10.03 -7.56
N VAL A 163 20.07 -10.58 -8.72
CA VAL A 163 20.36 -11.99 -9.01
C VAL A 163 21.88 -12.07 -9.02
N GLY A 164 22.45 -12.81 -8.06
CA GLY A 164 23.88 -13.08 -8.07
C GLY A 164 24.26 -13.64 -9.44
N LYS A 165 25.39 -13.21 -9.99
CA LYS A 165 25.92 -13.85 -11.18
C LYS A 165 25.98 -15.34 -10.86
N THR A 166 25.21 -16.16 -11.58
CA THR A 166 25.41 -17.60 -11.54
C THR A 166 26.87 -17.82 -11.86
N THR A 167 27.60 -18.44 -10.95
CA THR A 167 28.96 -18.91 -11.23
C THR A 167 28.85 -19.68 -12.54
N ARG A 168 29.58 -19.22 -13.57
CA ARG A 168 29.62 -19.94 -14.84
C ARG A 168 29.99 -21.37 -14.49
N PRO A 169 29.28 -22.38 -15.03
CA PRO A 169 29.68 -23.75 -14.81
C PRO A 169 31.15 -23.87 -15.20
N TYR A 170 31.91 -24.57 -14.36
CA TYR A 170 33.35 -24.78 -14.60
C TYR A 170 33.48 -25.40 -15.99
N ARG A 171 34.15 -24.68 -16.88
CA ARG A 171 34.45 -25.21 -18.23
C ARG A 171 35.75 -25.98 -18.13
N TYR A 172 35.63 -27.29 -18.18
CA TYR A 172 36.80 -28.13 -18.32
C TYR A 172 37.49 -27.81 -19.65
N ASP A 173 38.81 -27.58 -19.60
CA ASP A 173 39.62 -27.48 -20.81
C ASP A 173 39.90 -28.90 -21.30
N LEU A 174 39.16 -29.30 -22.35
CA LEU A 174 39.29 -30.64 -22.93
C LEU A 174 40.67 -30.90 -23.51
N ASN A 175 41.50 -29.87 -23.79
CA ASN A 175 42.86 -30.01 -24.29
C ASN A 175 43.85 -30.41 -23.18
N GLN A 176 43.45 -30.37 -21.92
CA GLN A 176 44.26 -30.81 -20.78
C GLN A 176 43.89 -32.20 -20.27
N ILE A 177 43.01 -32.92 -20.96
CA ILE A 177 42.70 -34.31 -20.62
C ILE A 177 43.84 -35.18 -21.12
N PRO A 178 44.54 -35.93 -20.22
CA PRO A 178 45.57 -36.87 -20.63
C PRO A 178 45.01 -37.89 -21.61
N TYR A 179 45.78 -38.23 -22.65
CA TYR A 179 45.36 -39.14 -23.71
C TYR A 179 44.93 -40.54 -23.21
N ASP A 180 45.34 -40.93 -22.01
CA ASP A 180 45.03 -42.24 -21.39
C ASP A 180 43.56 -42.41 -20.97
N TYR A 181 42.75 -41.37 -21.09
CA TYR A 181 41.30 -41.36 -20.77
C TYR A 181 40.37 -41.21 -21.99
N THR A 182 40.91 -41.23 -23.19
CA THR A 182 40.11 -41.30 -24.42
C THR A 182 39.92 -42.78 -24.79
N VAL A 183 38.70 -43.29 -24.51
CA VAL A 183 38.24 -44.61 -24.99
C VAL A 183 37.60 -44.43 -26.35
#